data_e12fd67f54a6d711ef1b8a96db0a66fb
#
_entry.id   e12fd67f54a6d711ef1b8a96db0a66fb
#
_cell.length_a   1.000
_cell.length_b   1.000
_cell.length_c   1.000
_cell.angle_alpha   90.00
_cell.angle_beta   90.00
_cell.angle_gamma   90.00
#
_symmetry.space_group_name_H-M   'P 1'
#
loop_
_entity.id
_entity.type
_entity.pdbx_description
1 polymer ?
#
loop_
_entity_poly.entity_id
_entity_poly.type
_entity_poly.pdbx_seq_one_letter_code
_entity_poly.pdbx_strand_id
1 'polypeptide(L)'
;MDFKNANELLTLCEEQNISISEVMRNREIITGECPAIEVDQKMVRVLEIMKEAARSPIEKPIRSMGGLIGGEAQKLAQHSASGQGLCGELLEKAITYAMATLETNASMGLIVASPTAGSAGIVPGLLLAFQEVYHFSDKKIQQVLFNAGAVGYLAMRNATVAGAVGGCQAEVGVASAMAASAAVELMGGTPKQCLDAASTVLMNMLGLVCDPVGGLVEYPCQNRNAAGVANALIAAEMSIAGIPQLIPFDEMLEAMYKVGKRLPVELRETALSGCATTPSACEACHIHA
;
A
#
# COMPACT_ATOMS: atom_id res chain seq x y z
N MET A 1 -11.41 17.67 -16.14
CA MET A 1 -10.14 16.97 -15.93
C MET A 1 -10.49 15.58 -15.43
N ASP A 2 -10.41 14.57 -16.28
CA ASP A 2 -10.67 13.16 -15.96
C ASP A 2 -9.72 12.30 -16.79
N PHE A 3 -9.37 11.12 -16.29
CA PHE A 3 -8.50 10.16 -16.97
C PHE A 3 -9.00 8.74 -16.72
N LYS A 4 -8.82 7.86 -17.71
CA LYS A 4 -9.30 6.48 -17.66
C LYS A 4 -8.17 5.45 -17.64
N ASN A 5 -6.97 5.87 -17.97
CA ASN A 5 -5.77 5.05 -18.03
C ASN A 5 -4.53 5.90 -17.71
N ALA A 6 -3.39 5.24 -17.53
CA ALA A 6 -2.15 5.91 -17.16
C ALA A 6 -1.61 6.81 -18.28
N ASN A 7 -1.83 6.45 -19.53
CA ASN A 7 -1.40 7.28 -20.65
C ASN A 7 -2.16 8.62 -20.69
N GLU A 8 -3.48 8.61 -20.46
CA GLU A 8 -4.27 9.86 -20.33
C GLU A 8 -3.81 10.69 -19.12
N LEU A 9 -3.49 10.05 -18.00
CA LEU A 9 -2.95 10.74 -16.81
C LEU A 9 -1.61 11.43 -17.13
N LEU A 10 -0.69 10.74 -17.80
CA LEU A 10 0.59 11.33 -18.23
C LEU A 10 0.38 12.50 -19.19
N THR A 11 -0.50 12.37 -20.18
CA THR A 11 -0.84 13.46 -21.09
C THR A 11 -1.32 14.70 -20.35
N LEU A 12 -2.20 14.55 -19.36
CA LEU A 12 -2.67 15.66 -18.52
C LEU A 12 -1.54 16.31 -17.72
N CYS A 13 -0.63 15.49 -17.18
CA CYS A 13 0.54 16.02 -16.46
C CYS A 13 1.46 16.84 -17.38
N GLU A 14 1.71 16.35 -18.60
CA GLU A 14 2.57 17.00 -19.59
C GLU A 14 1.95 18.29 -20.13
N GLU A 15 0.70 18.24 -20.59
CA GLU A 15 0.00 19.41 -21.19
C GLU A 15 -0.15 20.57 -20.20
N GLN A 16 -0.36 20.26 -18.92
CA GLN A 16 -0.56 21.28 -17.89
C GLN A 16 0.69 21.58 -17.06
N ASN A 17 1.76 20.82 -17.28
CA ASN A 17 3.00 20.89 -16.52
C ASN A 17 2.78 20.79 -14.99
N ILE A 18 1.98 19.79 -14.57
CA ILE A 18 1.65 19.54 -13.18
C ILE A 18 1.91 18.08 -12.81
N SER A 19 1.97 17.81 -11.50
CA SER A 19 2.21 16.46 -10.96
C SER A 19 0.95 15.57 -11.02
N ILE A 20 1.16 14.25 -10.85
CA ILE A 20 0.05 13.28 -10.72
C ILE A 20 -0.88 13.66 -9.56
N SER A 21 -0.32 14.06 -8.43
CA SER A 21 -1.12 14.48 -7.27
C SER A 21 -1.99 15.69 -7.56
N GLU A 22 -1.51 16.65 -8.33
CA GLU A 22 -2.30 17.83 -8.73
C GLU A 22 -3.41 17.46 -9.72
N VAL A 23 -3.13 16.59 -10.70
CA VAL A 23 -4.18 16.08 -11.61
C VAL A 23 -5.27 15.37 -10.82
N MET A 24 -4.90 14.47 -9.91
CA MET A 24 -5.88 13.73 -9.11
C MET A 24 -6.67 14.62 -8.17
N ARG A 25 -6.02 15.56 -7.48
CA ARG A 25 -6.71 16.53 -6.63
C ARG A 25 -7.72 17.36 -7.42
N ASN A 26 -7.34 17.86 -8.58
CA ASN A 26 -8.22 18.64 -9.46
C ASN A 26 -9.39 17.79 -9.97
N ARG A 27 -9.14 16.51 -10.28
CA ARG A 27 -10.18 15.54 -10.63
C ARG A 27 -11.21 15.41 -9.50
N GLU A 28 -10.78 15.22 -8.26
CA GLU A 28 -11.68 15.09 -7.11
C GLU A 28 -12.54 16.34 -6.87
N ILE A 29 -11.99 17.53 -7.10
CA ILE A 29 -12.74 18.78 -7.02
C ILE A 29 -13.82 18.84 -8.11
N ILE A 30 -13.47 18.51 -9.35
CA ILE A 30 -14.36 18.65 -10.50
C ILE A 30 -15.43 17.55 -10.51
N THR A 31 -15.03 16.28 -10.37
CA THR A 31 -15.96 15.14 -10.45
C THR A 31 -16.82 14.99 -9.18
N GLY A 32 -16.30 15.40 -8.04
CA GLY A 32 -17.01 15.40 -6.77
C GLY A 32 -17.90 16.62 -6.57
N GLU A 33 -17.84 17.60 -7.49
CA GLU A 33 -18.52 18.91 -7.32
C GLU A 33 -18.29 19.53 -5.94
N CYS A 34 -17.07 19.30 -5.40
CA CYS A 34 -16.72 19.60 -4.01
C CYS A 34 -15.74 20.79 -3.98
N PRO A 35 -15.93 21.77 -3.10
CA PRO A 35 -14.97 22.87 -2.95
C PRO A 35 -13.57 22.35 -2.64
N ALA A 36 -12.53 22.98 -3.23
CA ALA A 36 -11.13 22.59 -3.00
C ALA A 36 -10.76 22.47 -1.52
N ILE A 37 -11.29 23.37 -0.69
CA ILE A 37 -11.04 23.36 0.75
C ILE A 37 -11.55 22.07 1.43
N GLU A 38 -12.69 21.55 1.00
CA GLU A 38 -13.25 20.32 1.56
C GLU A 38 -12.45 19.09 1.13
N VAL A 39 -11.97 19.06 -0.13
CA VAL A 39 -11.10 18.00 -0.63
C VAL A 39 -9.79 17.98 0.19
N ASP A 40 -9.20 19.14 0.43
CA ASP A 40 -7.98 19.25 1.25
C ASP A 40 -8.24 18.85 2.71
N GLN A 41 -9.35 19.26 3.32
CA GLN A 41 -9.72 18.88 4.69
C GLN A 41 -9.93 17.37 4.84
N LYS A 42 -10.53 16.72 3.86
CA LYS A 42 -10.66 15.25 3.84
C LYS A 42 -9.28 14.58 3.83
N MET A 43 -8.33 15.11 3.04
CA MET A 43 -6.97 14.57 2.99
C MET A 43 -6.19 14.83 4.29
N VAL A 44 -6.41 15.95 4.97
CA VAL A 44 -5.90 16.18 6.34
C VAL A 44 -6.38 15.07 7.26
N ARG A 45 -7.67 14.78 7.25
CA ARG A 45 -8.26 13.74 8.12
C ARG A 45 -7.73 12.35 7.78
N VAL A 46 -7.53 12.04 6.49
CA VAL A 46 -6.89 10.79 6.05
C VAL A 46 -5.51 10.63 6.66
N LEU A 47 -4.66 11.66 6.58
CA LEU A 47 -3.32 11.61 7.15
C LEU A 47 -3.33 11.47 8.69
N GLU A 48 -4.23 12.14 9.39
CA GLU A 48 -4.38 12.00 10.84
C GLU A 48 -4.70 10.55 11.25
N ILE A 49 -5.67 9.93 10.56
CA ILE A 49 -6.03 8.52 10.82
C ILE A 49 -4.85 7.59 10.52
N MET A 50 -4.14 7.80 9.42
CA MET A 50 -2.97 7.01 9.06
C MET A 50 -1.86 7.11 10.11
N LYS A 51 -1.60 8.32 10.63
CA LYS A 51 -0.61 8.55 11.70
C LYS A 51 -0.99 7.84 13.00
N GLU A 52 -2.24 7.95 13.41
CA GLU A 52 -2.74 7.30 14.62
C GLU A 52 -2.66 5.77 14.50
N ALA A 53 -3.14 5.23 13.40
CA ALA A 53 -3.13 3.79 13.15
C ALA A 53 -1.72 3.18 13.10
N ALA A 54 -0.74 3.94 12.59
CA ALA A 54 0.66 3.49 12.46
C ALA A 54 1.47 3.65 13.76
N ARG A 55 1.06 4.49 14.71
CA ARG A 55 1.83 4.79 15.92
C ARG A 55 1.28 4.16 17.18
N SER A 56 -0.03 4.15 17.32
CA SER A 56 -0.70 3.70 18.56
C SER A 56 -0.27 2.28 18.99
N PRO A 57 -0.18 1.24 18.12
CA PRO A 57 0.26 -0.09 18.52
C PRO A 57 1.72 -0.18 18.95
N ILE A 58 2.57 0.73 18.48
CA ILE A 58 3.99 0.78 18.88
C ILE A 58 4.10 1.19 20.35
N GLU A 59 3.32 2.20 20.75
CA GLU A 59 3.28 2.70 22.13
C GLU A 59 2.53 1.74 23.05
N LYS A 60 1.36 1.26 22.59
CA LYS A 60 0.50 0.37 23.36
C LYS A 60 0.07 -0.82 22.48
N PRO A 61 0.77 -1.96 22.60
CA PRO A 61 0.45 -3.14 21.81
C PRO A 61 -1.00 -3.58 21.96
N ILE A 62 -1.61 -3.93 20.85
CA ILE A 62 -3.01 -4.35 20.76
C ILE A 62 -3.03 -5.76 20.18
N ARG A 63 -3.80 -6.67 20.80
CA ARG A 63 -4.00 -8.01 20.28
C ARG A 63 -5.14 -7.98 19.24
N SER A 64 -4.94 -8.69 18.14
CA SER A 64 -5.95 -8.85 17.09
C SER A 64 -7.16 -9.66 17.54
N MET A 65 -8.26 -9.57 16.80
CA MET A 65 -9.51 -10.29 17.09
C MET A 65 -9.31 -11.82 17.03
N GLY A 66 -8.56 -12.32 16.04
CA GLY A 66 -8.23 -13.74 15.92
C GLY A 66 -7.06 -14.16 16.81
N GLY A 67 -6.36 -13.23 17.41
CA GLY A 67 -5.26 -13.50 18.32
C GLY A 67 -3.96 -13.97 17.67
N LEU A 68 -3.85 -13.94 16.34
CA LEU A 68 -2.66 -14.41 15.61
C LEU A 68 -1.54 -13.37 15.55
N ILE A 69 -1.87 -12.08 15.68
CA ILE A 69 -0.92 -10.97 15.67
C ILE A 69 -1.16 -10.02 16.84
N GLY A 70 -0.14 -9.23 17.18
CA GLY A 70 -0.22 -8.16 18.18
C GLY A 70 1.07 -7.98 18.96
N GLY A 71 1.68 -6.78 18.86
CA GLY A 71 2.93 -6.41 19.51
C GLY A 71 4.18 -6.59 18.64
N GLU A 72 4.06 -7.03 17.39
CA GLU A 72 5.17 -7.17 16.46
C GLU A 72 5.78 -5.81 16.11
N ALA A 73 4.94 -4.79 15.89
CA ALA A 73 5.38 -3.43 15.60
C ALA A 73 6.21 -2.84 16.74
N GLN A 74 5.80 -3.08 18.00
CA GLN A 74 6.60 -2.64 19.16
C GLN A 74 7.95 -3.36 19.22
N LYS A 75 8.01 -4.68 18.94
CA LYS A 75 9.25 -5.44 18.88
C LYS A 75 10.20 -4.91 17.82
N LEU A 76 9.68 -4.57 16.63
CA LEU A 76 10.48 -3.96 15.55
C LEU A 76 11.03 -2.60 15.96
N ALA A 77 10.20 -1.74 16.56
CA ALA A 77 10.64 -0.43 17.04
C ALA A 77 11.74 -0.55 18.11
N GLN A 78 11.61 -1.48 19.05
CA GLN A 78 12.63 -1.75 20.08
C GLN A 78 13.93 -2.30 19.48
N HIS A 79 13.81 -3.20 18.48
CA HIS A 79 14.96 -3.75 17.77
C HIS A 79 15.72 -2.66 17.00
N SER A 80 15.01 -1.82 16.25
CA SER A 80 15.62 -0.67 15.56
C SER A 80 16.32 0.28 16.54
N ALA A 81 15.67 0.61 17.67
CA ALA A 81 16.24 1.47 18.70
C ALA A 81 17.51 0.88 19.36
N SER A 82 17.70 -0.43 19.34
CA SER A 82 18.91 -1.09 19.85
C SER A 82 20.14 -0.92 18.94
N GLY A 83 19.97 -0.37 17.74
CA GLY A 83 21.03 -0.21 16.74
C GLY A 83 21.43 -1.51 16.05
N GLN A 84 20.64 -2.58 16.18
CA GLN A 84 20.89 -3.89 15.55
C GLN A 84 20.07 -4.12 14.29
N GLY A 85 19.40 -3.08 13.77
CA GLY A 85 18.59 -3.15 12.57
C GLY A 85 19.40 -3.54 11.35
N LEU A 86 18.78 -4.32 10.44
CA LEU A 86 19.43 -4.86 9.24
C LEU A 86 19.11 -4.07 7.97
N CYS A 87 17.99 -3.32 7.98
CA CYS A 87 17.41 -2.73 6.78
C CYS A 87 17.72 -1.24 6.61
N GLY A 88 18.40 -0.63 7.59
CA GLY A 88 18.57 0.82 7.64
C GLY A 88 17.31 1.57 8.07
N GLU A 89 17.48 2.79 8.60
CA GLU A 89 16.44 3.53 9.32
C GLU A 89 15.13 3.68 8.53
N LEU A 90 15.20 4.02 7.24
CA LEU A 90 14.02 4.25 6.42
C LEU A 90 13.13 3.00 6.30
N LEU A 91 13.74 1.85 5.93
CA LEU A 91 12.97 0.62 5.75
C LEU A 91 12.51 0.04 7.08
N GLU A 92 13.31 0.14 8.14
CA GLU A 92 12.93 -0.29 9.50
C GLU A 92 11.69 0.46 9.99
N LYS A 93 11.65 1.78 9.83
CA LYS A 93 10.46 2.58 10.15
C LYS A 93 9.28 2.19 9.27
N ALA A 94 9.48 2.01 7.96
CA ALA A 94 8.41 1.68 7.03
C ALA A 94 7.74 0.33 7.37
N ILE A 95 8.51 -0.72 7.64
CA ILE A 95 7.95 -2.02 8.03
C ILE A 95 7.27 -1.96 9.40
N THR A 96 7.82 -1.19 10.35
CA THR A 96 7.23 -1.00 11.68
C THR A 96 5.86 -0.35 11.58
N TYR A 97 5.72 0.75 10.83
CA TYR A 97 4.45 1.46 10.64
C TYR A 97 3.44 0.63 9.84
N ALA A 98 3.90 -0.11 8.83
CA ALA A 98 3.02 -0.99 8.06
C ALA A 98 2.43 -2.09 8.94
N MET A 99 3.24 -2.75 9.78
CA MET A 99 2.78 -3.79 10.69
C MET A 99 1.89 -3.22 11.79
N ALA A 100 2.21 -2.05 12.36
CA ALA A 100 1.38 -1.36 13.35
C ALA A 100 -0.02 -1.05 12.80
N THR A 101 -0.10 -0.54 11.56
CA THR A 101 -1.39 -0.27 10.91
C THR A 101 -2.24 -1.54 10.78
N LEU A 102 -1.62 -2.69 10.49
CA LEU A 102 -2.34 -3.98 10.43
C LEU A 102 -2.76 -4.47 11.81
N GLU A 103 -1.98 -4.22 12.87
CA GLU A 103 -2.42 -4.48 14.25
C GLU A 103 -3.66 -3.66 14.59
N THR A 104 -3.69 -2.37 14.22
CA THR A 104 -4.86 -1.52 14.38
C THR A 104 -6.05 -2.06 13.61
N ASN A 105 -5.88 -2.43 12.34
CA ASN A 105 -6.94 -3.01 11.52
C ASN A 105 -7.49 -4.31 12.13
N ALA A 106 -6.61 -5.24 12.50
CA ALA A 106 -6.98 -6.56 13.01
C ALA A 106 -7.61 -6.52 14.42
N SER A 107 -7.43 -5.42 15.15
CA SER A 107 -8.09 -5.15 16.43
C SER A 107 -9.39 -4.33 16.30
N MET A 108 -9.93 -4.19 15.08
CA MET A 108 -11.12 -3.39 14.76
C MET A 108 -10.96 -1.89 15.02
N GLY A 109 -9.72 -1.39 14.99
CA GLY A 109 -9.43 0.04 15.07
C GLY A 109 -9.68 0.78 13.75
N LEU A 110 -9.64 2.09 13.80
CA LEU A 110 -9.87 2.95 12.64
C LEU A 110 -8.61 3.03 11.77
N ILE A 111 -8.74 2.67 10.50
CA ILE A 111 -7.69 2.78 9.47
C ILE A 111 -8.23 3.45 8.21
N VAL A 112 -7.33 3.81 7.31
CA VAL A 112 -7.68 4.20 5.95
C VAL A 112 -7.38 3.03 5.02
N ALA A 113 -8.40 2.48 4.37
CA ALA A 113 -8.19 1.45 3.34
C ALA A 113 -7.40 2.04 2.15
N SER A 114 -6.27 1.40 1.79
CA SER A 114 -5.40 1.87 0.70
C SER A 114 -4.71 0.72 -0.06
N PRO A 115 -5.35 0.09 -1.07
CA PRO A 115 -6.75 0.28 -1.47
C PRO A 115 -7.75 -0.52 -0.64
N THR A 116 -7.31 -1.56 0.11
CA THR A 116 -8.15 -2.41 0.97
C THR A 116 -7.71 -2.36 2.42
N ALA A 117 -8.52 -2.88 3.34
CA ALA A 117 -8.15 -3.00 4.75
C ALA A 117 -6.94 -3.94 4.94
N GLY A 118 -6.87 -5.04 4.16
CA GLY A 118 -5.78 -6.02 4.23
C GLY A 118 -4.42 -5.50 3.78
N SER A 119 -4.38 -4.40 3.05
CA SER A 119 -3.14 -3.76 2.57
C SER A 119 -2.95 -2.33 3.09
N ALA A 120 -3.76 -1.93 4.08
CA ALA A 120 -3.86 -0.55 4.58
C ALA A 120 -2.56 -0.01 5.20
N GLY A 121 -1.61 -0.89 5.56
CA GLY A 121 -0.36 -0.50 6.19
C GLY A 121 0.72 0.01 5.23
N ILE A 122 0.63 -0.31 3.94
CA ILE A 122 1.73 -0.10 2.99
C ILE A 122 1.93 1.39 2.68
N VAL A 123 0.87 2.07 2.27
CA VAL A 123 0.94 3.51 1.93
C VAL A 123 1.37 4.36 3.13
N PRO A 124 0.71 4.30 4.29
CA PRO A 124 1.15 5.06 5.45
C PRO A 124 2.53 4.61 5.95
N GLY A 125 2.82 3.30 5.92
CA GLY A 125 4.10 2.76 6.37
C GLY A 125 5.27 3.42 5.64
N LEU A 126 5.24 3.46 4.32
CA LEU A 126 6.30 4.06 3.53
C LEU A 126 6.33 5.59 3.66
N LEU A 127 5.19 6.27 3.49
CA LEU A 127 5.16 7.74 3.46
C LEU A 127 5.47 8.38 4.82
N LEU A 128 5.04 7.78 5.92
CA LEU A 128 5.39 8.26 7.27
C LEU A 128 6.87 8.05 7.59
N ALA A 129 7.46 6.95 7.13
CA ALA A 129 8.91 6.73 7.26
C ALA A 129 9.69 7.80 6.47
N PHE A 130 9.30 8.09 5.22
CA PHE A 130 9.88 9.18 4.45
C PHE A 130 9.71 10.54 5.15
N GLN A 131 8.52 10.79 5.71
CA GLN A 131 8.24 12.03 6.44
C GLN A 131 9.23 12.24 7.58
N GLU A 132 9.50 11.22 8.36
CA GLU A 132 10.39 11.33 9.52
C GLU A 132 11.87 11.39 9.13
N VAL A 133 12.31 10.55 8.20
CA VAL A 133 13.73 10.49 7.81
C VAL A 133 14.16 11.73 7.02
N TYR A 134 13.30 12.23 6.15
CA TYR A 134 13.62 13.39 5.30
C TYR A 134 12.95 14.70 5.76
N HIS A 135 12.24 14.69 6.90
CA HIS A 135 11.59 15.86 7.49
C HIS A 135 10.57 16.55 6.59
N PHE A 136 9.79 15.78 5.81
CA PHE A 136 8.73 16.34 4.99
C PHE A 136 7.57 16.86 5.85
N SER A 137 6.97 17.97 5.43
CA SER A 137 5.79 18.54 6.09
C SER A 137 4.55 17.67 5.84
N ASP A 138 3.57 17.78 6.75
CA ASP A 138 2.25 17.13 6.58
C ASP A 138 1.61 17.50 5.24
N LYS A 139 1.71 18.77 4.85
CA LYS A 139 1.18 19.26 3.57
C LYS A 139 1.80 18.52 2.37
N LYS A 140 3.09 18.21 2.43
CA LYS A 140 3.75 17.47 1.35
C LYS A 140 3.29 16.01 1.29
N ILE A 141 3.10 15.37 2.46
CA ILE A 141 2.54 14.01 2.52
C ILE A 141 1.09 14.00 2.04
N GLN A 142 0.25 14.95 2.47
CA GLN A 142 -1.13 15.09 1.97
C GLN A 142 -1.18 15.23 0.45
N GLN A 143 -0.26 16.00 -0.13
CA GLN A 143 -0.15 16.15 -1.58
C GLN A 143 0.09 14.80 -2.27
N VAL A 144 1.11 14.03 -1.87
CA VAL A 144 1.45 12.77 -2.54
C VAL A 144 0.47 11.63 -2.24
N LEU A 145 -0.38 11.76 -1.23
CA LEU A 145 -1.51 10.83 -1.03
C LEU A 145 -2.52 10.90 -2.19
N PHE A 146 -2.68 12.05 -2.86
CA PHE A 146 -3.46 12.11 -4.11
C PHE A 146 -2.80 11.32 -5.24
N ASN A 147 -1.46 11.33 -5.34
CA ASN A 147 -0.75 10.46 -6.29
C ASN A 147 -1.06 8.98 -6.02
N ALA A 148 -0.91 8.53 -4.77
CA ALA A 148 -1.30 7.18 -4.39
C ALA A 148 -2.76 6.88 -4.77
N GLY A 149 -3.67 7.82 -4.53
CA GLY A 149 -5.08 7.73 -4.92
C GLY A 149 -5.27 7.56 -6.44
N ALA A 150 -4.49 8.24 -7.27
CA ALA A 150 -4.57 8.11 -8.73
C ALA A 150 -4.20 6.68 -9.20
N VAL A 151 -3.13 6.11 -8.65
CA VAL A 151 -2.71 4.73 -8.96
C VAL A 151 -3.78 3.72 -8.50
N GLY A 152 -4.31 3.88 -7.28
CA GLY A 152 -5.39 3.04 -6.77
C GLY A 152 -6.67 3.14 -7.59
N TYR A 153 -7.03 4.35 -8.02
CA TYR A 153 -8.17 4.60 -8.91
C TYR A 153 -8.03 3.86 -10.25
N LEU A 154 -6.86 3.94 -10.89
CA LEU A 154 -6.60 3.23 -12.15
C LEU A 154 -6.70 1.71 -11.97
N ALA A 155 -6.15 1.18 -10.88
CA ALA A 155 -6.23 -0.25 -10.59
C ALA A 155 -7.67 -0.72 -10.33
N MET A 156 -8.44 0.03 -9.56
CA MET A 156 -9.84 -0.28 -9.28
C MET A 156 -10.72 -0.18 -10.54
N ARG A 157 -10.43 0.80 -11.40
CA ARG A 157 -11.18 1.01 -12.64
C ARG A 157 -10.89 -0.05 -13.71
N ASN A 158 -9.62 -0.38 -13.94
CA ASN A 158 -9.16 -1.14 -15.11
C ASN A 158 -8.80 -2.60 -14.82
N ALA A 159 -8.73 -2.97 -13.53
CA ALA A 159 -8.41 -4.33 -13.10
C ALA A 159 -9.27 -4.73 -11.89
N THR A 160 -8.64 -4.90 -10.74
CA THR A 160 -9.29 -5.18 -9.46
C THR A 160 -8.35 -4.83 -8.32
N VAL A 161 -8.91 -4.53 -7.16
CA VAL A 161 -8.18 -4.38 -5.89
C VAL A 161 -8.60 -5.43 -4.86
N ALA A 162 -9.43 -6.40 -5.24
CA ALA A 162 -9.97 -7.41 -4.33
C ALA A 162 -9.17 -8.72 -4.37
N GLY A 163 -8.73 -9.19 -3.22
CA GLY A 163 -8.03 -10.48 -3.06
C GLY A 163 -8.84 -11.68 -3.53
N ALA A 164 -10.15 -11.66 -3.30
CA ALA A 164 -11.09 -12.68 -3.76
C ALA A 164 -11.20 -12.78 -5.30
N VAL A 165 -10.83 -11.73 -6.02
CA VAL A 165 -10.87 -11.71 -7.50
C VAL A 165 -9.47 -11.94 -8.08
N GLY A 166 -8.45 -11.26 -7.55
CA GLY A 166 -7.13 -11.19 -8.15
C GLY A 166 -6.00 -11.78 -7.32
N GLY A 167 -6.26 -12.31 -6.13
CA GLY A 167 -5.21 -12.69 -5.19
C GLY A 167 -4.59 -11.47 -4.47
N CYS A 168 -3.63 -11.72 -3.61
CA CYS A 168 -2.97 -10.67 -2.83
C CYS A 168 -2.14 -9.69 -3.71
N GLN A 169 -1.80 -10.06 -4.94
CA GLN A 169 -1.22 -9.14 -5.94
C GLN A 169 -2.14 -7.94 -6.21
N ALA A 170 -3.46 -8.13 -6.15
CA ALA A 170 -4.45 -7.07 -6.33
C ALA A 170 -4.58 -6.16 -5.10
N GLU A 171 -4.29 -6.65 -3.90
CA GLU A 171 -4.33 -5.86 -2.67
C GLU A 171 -2.96 -5.28 -2.33
N VAL A 172 -2.03 -6.14 -1.91
CA VAL A 172 -0.67 -5.77 -1.51
C VAL A 172 0.13 -5.22 -2.69
N GLY A 173 0.00 -5.84 -3.89
CA GLY A 173 0.68 -5.36 -5.10
C GLY A 173 0.22 -3.96 -5.49
N VAL A 174 -1.10 -3.70 -5.51
CA VAL A 174 -1.62 -2.36 -5.83
C VAL A 174 -1.26 -1.35 -4.73
N ALA A 175 -1.40 -1.70 -3.45
CA ALA A 175 -0.99 -0.81 -2.35
C ALA A 175 0.49 -0.43 -2.43
N SER A 176 1.35 -1.39 -2.76
CA SER A 176 2.78 -1.16 -2.95
C SER A 176 3.07 -0.29 -4.18
N ALA A 177 2.31 -0.45 -5.27
CA ALA A 177 2.39 0.40 -6.46
C ALA A 177 1.96 1.85 -6.14
N MET A 178 0.88 2.03 -5.36
CA MET A 178 0.44 3.32 -4.84
C MET A 178 1.54 4.00 -4.02
N ALA A 179 2.15 3.27 -3.10
CA ALA A 179 3.20 3.77 -2.23
C ALA A 179 4.48 4.12 -3.01
N ALA A 180 4.90 3.28 -3.97
CA ALA A 180 6.08 3.52 -4.81
C ALA A 180 5.93 4.78 -5.67
N SER A 181 4.78 4.94 -6.35
CA SER A 181 4.48 6.12 -7.16
C SER A 181 4.51 7.40 -6.32
N ALA A 182 3.86 7.39 -5.15
CA ALA A 182 3.85 8.52 -4.22
C ALA A 182 5.25 8.86 -3.68
N ALA A 183 6.06 7.84 -3.37
CA ALA A 183 7.43 8.03 -2.92
C ALA A 183 8.31 8.66 -4.01
N VAL A 184 8.16 8.24 -5.26
CA VAL A 184 8.89 8.84 -6.41
C VAL A 184 8.52 10.32 -6.56
N GLU A 185 7.24 10.69 -6.52
CA GLU A 185 6.82 12.09 -6.59
C GLU A 185 7.32 12.90 -5.37
N LEU A 186 7.29 12.30 -4.18
CA LEU A 186 7.79 12.92 -2.95
C LEU A 186 9.28 13.29 -3.06
N MET A 187 10.06 12.46 -3.72
CA MET A 187 11.49 12.65 -3.97
C MET A 187 11.81 13.47 -5.22
N GLY A 188 10.79 14.02 -5.89
CA GLY A 188 10.95 14.91 -7.04
C GLY A 188 11.07 14.20 -8.39
N GLY A 189 10.72 12.91 -8.47
CA GLY A 189 10.66 12.20 -9.74
C GLY A 189 9.53 12.68 -10.65
N THR A 190 9.65 12.40 -11.94
CA THR A 190 8.69 12.79 -12.97
C THR A 190 7.43 11.92 -12.92
N PRO A 191 6.28 12.38 -13.47
CA PRO A 191 5.07 11.56 -13.59
C PRO A 191 5.31 10.20 -14.25
N LYS A 192 6.16 10.15 -15.27
CA LYS A 192 6.54 8.89 -15.92
C LYS A 192 7.27 7.96 -14.95
N GLN A 193 8.25 8.46 -14.21
CA GLN A 193 8.97 7.68 -13.20
C GLN A 193 8.03 7.15 -12.10
N CYS A 194 7.04 7.92 -11.70
CA CYS A 194 6.02 7.46 -10.74
C CYS A 194 5.30 6.20 -11.24
N LEU A 195 4.84 6.21 -12.50
CA LEU A 195 4.14 5.07 -13.09
C LEU A 195 5.09 3.91 -13.44
N ASP A 196 6.34 4.18 -13.78
CA ASP A 196 7.38 3.16 -13.97
C ASP A 196 7.65 2.41 -12.66
N ALA A 197 7.74 3.09 -11.53
CA ALA A 197 7.86 2.47 -10.21
C ALA A 197 6.63 1.63 -9.86
N ALA A 198 5.45 2.14 -10.10
CA ALA A 198 4.20 1.40 -9.89
C ALA A 198 4.13 0.13 -10.75
N SER A 199 4.54 0.20 -12.01
CA SER A 199 4.61 -0.96 -12.91
C SER A 199 5.63 -2.00 -12.42
N THR A 200 6.81 -1.56 -11.97
CA THR A 200 7.86 -2.43 -11.41
C THR A 200 7.34 -3.21 -10.21
N VAL A 201 6.61 -2.56 -9.31
CA VAL A 201 5.99 -3.23 -8.17
C VAL A 201 5.02 -4.33 -8.59
N LEU A 202 4.10 -4.02 -9.52
CA LEU A 202 3.12 -5.01 -9.99
C LEU A 202 3.81 -6.22 -10.63
N MET A 203 4.87 -5.98 -11.40
CA MET A 203 5.68 -7.05 -12.00
C MET A 203 6.32 -7.94 -10.93
N ASN A 204 6.94 -7.35 -9.91
CA ASN A 204 7.62 -8.07 -8.84
C ASN A 204 6.67 -8.90 -7.97
N MET A 205 5.41 -8.47 -7.85
CA MET A 205 4.40 -9.12 -7.01
C MET A 205 3.39 -9.96 -7.80
N LEU A 206 3.62 -10.14 -9.10
CA LEU A 206 2.74 -10.89 -9.97
C LEU A 206 2.60 -12.35 -9.50
N GLY A 207 1.36 -12.82 -9.37
CA GLY A 207 1.07 -14.18 -8.92
C GLY A 207 0.95 -14.35 -7.39
N LEU A 208 1.10 -13.30 -6.59
CA LEU A 208 0.94 -13.38 -5.14
C LEU A 208 -0.50 -13.77 -4.79
N VAL A 209 -0.64 -14.96 -4.18
CA VAL A 209 -1.93 -15.54 -3.79
C VAL A 209 -2.50 -14.89 -2.53
N CYS A 210 -3.83 -15.02 -2.31
CA CYS A 210 -4.49 -14.58 -1.08
C CYS A 210 -4.97 -15.81 -0.28
N ASP A 211 -4.26 -16.12 0.82
CA ASP A 211 -4.41 -17.35 1.59
C ASP A 211 -4.39 -17.07 3.12
N PRO A 212 -5.30 -16.21 3.63
CA PRO A 212 -5.30 -15.79 5.02
C PRO A 212 -5.62 -16.96 5.96
N VAL A 213 -4.82 -17.08 7.03
CA VAL A 213 -5.00 -18.10 8.06
C VAL A 213 -6.30 -17.82 8.82
N GLY A 214 -7.17 -18.84 8.91
CA GLY A 214 -8.49 -18.71 9.52
C GLY A 214 -9.44 -17.75 8.76
N GLY A 215 -9.10 -17.33 7.57
CA GLY A 215 -9.89 -16.33 6.81
C GLY A 215 -9.79 -14.91 7.38
N LEU A 216 -8.87 -14.66 8.33
CA LEU A 216 -8.72 -13.39 9.00
C LEU A 216 -7.60 -12.55 8.37
N VAL A 217 -7.79 -11.22 8.35
CA VAL A 217 -6.79 -10.27 7.85
C VAL A 217 -5.71 -10.03 8.94
N GLU A 218 -5.03 -11.10 9.31
CA GLU A 218 -3.97 -11.12 10.32
C GLU A 218 -2.69 -11.71 9.75
N TYR A 219 -2.62 -13.03 9.59
CA TYR A 219 -1.47 -13.74 9.08
C TYR A 219 -1.84 -14.47 7.76
N PRO A 220 -1.06 -14.33 6.68
CA PRO A 220 0.20 -13.62 6.53
C PRO A 220 0.07 -12.13 6.15
N CYS A 221 -1.13 -11.53 6.23
CA CYS A 221 -1.40 -10.18 5.74
C CYS A 221 -0.46 -9.13 6.36
N GLN A 222 -0.20 -9.19 7.68
CA GLN A 222 0.72 -8.28 8.35
C GLN A 222 2.13 -8.38 7.76
N ASN A 223 2.67 -9.59 7.60
CA ASN A 223 4.01 -9.80 7.03
C ASN A 223 4.09 -9.36 5.56
N ARG A 224 2.99 -9.53 4.80
CA ARG A 224 2.92 -9.07 3.42
C ARG A 224 2.87 -7.55 3.29
N ASN A 225 2.31 -6.84 4.27
CA ASN A 225 2.41 -5.38 4.30
C ASN A 225 3.88 -4.94 4.53
N ALA A 226 4.62 -5.59 5.41
CA ALA A 226 6.06 -5.35 5.58
C ALA A 226 6.85 -5.64 4.29
N ALA A 227 6.59 -6.76 3.61
CA ALA A 227 7.20 -7.06 2.30
C ALA A 227 6.79 -6.05 1.22
N GLY A 228 5.54 -5.57 1.26
CA GLY A 228 5.00 -4.59 0.33
C GLY A 228 5.71 -3.25 0.39
N VAL A 229 5.99 -2.73 1.59
CA VAL A 229 6.75 -1.47 1.72
C VAL A 229 8.19 -1.61 1.22
N ALA A 230 8.82 -2.77 1.45
CA ALA A 230 10.17 -3.04 0.94
C ALA A 230 10.18 -3.05 -0.59
N ASN A 231 9.21 -3.73 -1.22
CA ASN A 231 9.08 -3.77 -2.67
C ASN A 231 8.80 -2.38 -3.26
N ALA A 232 7.94 -1.60 -2.62
CA ALA A 232 7.66 -0.22 -3.02
C ALA A 232 8.91 0.67 -2.97
N LEU A 233 9.72 0.55 -1.90
CA LEU A 233 10.97 1.30 -1.77
C LEU A 233 11.99 0.92 -2.84
N ILE A 234 12.18 -0.38 -3.10
CA ILE A 234 13.08 -0.87 -4.16
C ILE A 234 12.66 -0.32 -5.53
N ALA A 235 11.37 -0.39 -5.86
CA ALA A 235 10.87 0.09 -7.14
C ALA A 235 11.01 1.62 -7.30
N ALA A 236 10.77 2.37 -6.22
CA ALA A 236 10.98 3.82 -6.20
C ALA A 236 12.46 4.18 -6.43
N GLU A 237 13.38 3.50 -5.73
CA GLU A 237 14.82 3.71 -5.88
C GLU A 237 15.28 3.43 -7.31
N MET A 238 14.87 2.28 -7.89
CA MET A 238 15.21 1.93 -9.27
C MET A 238 14.74 3.00 -10.26
N SER A 239 13.52 3.49 -10.09
CA SER A 239 12.95 4.51 -10.98
C SER A 239 13.65 5.86 -10.86
N ILE A 240 13.94 6.32 -9.63
CA ILE A 240 14.67 7.57 -9.40
C ILE A 240 16.11 7.47 -9.93
N ALA A 241 16.75 6.31 -9.80
CA ALA A 241 18.06 6.03 -10.38
C ALA A 241 18.06 6.04 -11.94
N GLY A 242 16.89 6.19 -12.56
CA GLY A 242 16.76 6.28 -14.02
C GLY A 242 16.70 4.93 -14.73
N ILE A 243 16.43 3.84 -14.01
CA ILE A 243 16.22 2.51 -14.62
C ILE A 243 14.84 2.50 -15.29
N PRO A 244 14.75 2.37 -16.63
CA PRO A 244 13.49 2.42 -17.33
C PRO A 244 12.68 1.15 -17.12
N GLN A 245 11.34 1.30 -17.06
CA GLN A 245 10.43 0.16 -17.05
C GLN A 245 10.00 -0.16 -18.50
N LEU A 246 10.18 -1.43 -18.89
CA LEU A 246 9.83 -1.92 -20.24
C LEU A 246 8.33 -2.01 -20.45
N ILE A 247 7.59 -2.45 -19.42
CA ILE A 247 6.16 -2.70 -19.50
C ILE A 247 5.41 -1.53 -18.89
N PRO A 248 4.62 -0.75 -19.66
CA PRO A 248 3.85 0.36 -19.13
C PRO A 248 2.84 -0.09 -18.06
N PHE A 249 2.48 0.84 -17.17
CA PHE A 249 1.60 0.55 -16.02
C PHE A 249 0.23 -0.04 -16.44
N ASP A 250 -0.38 0.47 -17.50
CA ASP A 250 -1.68 -0.04 -17.98
C ASP A 250 -1.57 -1.51 -18.44
N GLU A 251 -0.49 -1.87 -19.11
CA GLU A 251 -0.24 -3.26 -19.53
C GLU A 251 0.02 -4.18 -18.34
N MET A 252 0.73 -3.69 -17.32
CA MET A 252 0.97 -4.46 -16.09
C MET A 252 -0.31 -4.67 -15.28
N LEU A 253 -1.21 -3.67 -15.22
CA LEU A 253 -2.53 -3.84 -14.61
C LEU A 253 -3.33 -4.94 -15.33
N GLU A 254 -3.34 -4.93 -16.66
CA GLU A 254 -4.01 -5.96 -17.44
C GLU A 254 -3.39 -7.35 -17.21
N ALA A 255 -2.06 -7.43 -17.18
CA ALA A 255 -1.34 -8.68 -16.89
C ALA A 255 -1.68 -9.21 -15.50
N MET A 256 -1.65 -8.36 -14.48
CA MET A 256 -2.03 -8.71 -13.10
C MET A 256 -3.47 -9.23 -13.05
N TYR A 257 -4.42 -8.55 -13.69
CA TYR A 257 -5.81 -8.99 -13.73
C TYR A 257 -5.97 -10.36 -14.40
N LYS A 258 -5.32 -10.57 -15.55
CA LYS A 258 -5.34 -11.86 -16.26
C LYS A 258 -4.74 -13.00 -15.44
N VAL A 259 -3.64 -12.75 -14.74
CA VAL A 259 -3.02 -13.72 -13.82
C VAL A 259 -3.95 -14.03 -12.66
N GLY A 260 -4.52 -13.02 -12.02
CA GLY A 260 -5.46 -13.18 -10.91
C GLY A 260 -6.66 -14.04 -11.28
N LYS A 261 -7.24 -13.82 -12.46
CA LYS A 261 -8.36 -14.64 -12.98
C LYS A 261 -7.99 -16.11 -13.23
N ARG A 262 -6.71 -16.43 -13.35
CA ARG A 262 -6.20 -17.81 -13.53
C ARG A 262 -5.79 -18.49 -12.24
N LEU A 263 -5.69 -17.75 -11.13
CA LEU A 263 -5.45 -18.35 -9.83
C LEU A 263 -6.61 -19.28 -9.47
N PRO A 264 -6.34 -20.49 -8.93
CA PRO A 264 -7.37 -21.34 -8.36
C PRO A 264 -8.19 -20.61 -7.29
N VAL A 265 -9.46 -20.96 -7.16
CA VAL A 265 -10.35 -20.33 -6.18
C VAL A 265 -9.84 -20.52 -4.74
N GLU A 266 -9.17 -21.62 -4.47
CA GLU A 266 -8.58 -21.98 -3.17
C GLU A 266 -7.46 -21.00 -2.75
N LEU A 267 -6.89 -20.25 -3.70
CA LEU A 267 -5.82 -19.26 -3.50
C LEU A 267 -6.30 -17.80 -3.62
N ARG A 268 -7.62 -17.58 -3.56
CA ARG A 268 -8.27 -16.27 -3.67
C ARG A 268 -9.13 -15.97 -2.44
N GLU A 269 -8.48 -15.77 -1.28
CA GLU A 269 -9.11 -15.34 -0.03
C GLU A 269 -10.11 -16.36 0.58
N THR A 270 -10.00 -17.61 0.22
CA THR A 270 -10.93 -18.67 0.69
C THR A 270 -10.41 -19.44 1.90
N ALA A 271 -9.17 -19.26 2.30
CA ALA A 271 -8.48 -20.04 3.34
C ALA A 271 -8.46 -21.57 3.08
N LEU A 272 -8.63 -21.98 1.81
CA LEU A 272 -8.69 -23.40 1.43
C LEU A 272 -7.35 -23.97 0.94
N SER A 273 -6.30 -23.15 0.85
CA SER A 273 -4.97 -23.56 0.39
C SER A 273 -3.88 -22.61 0.90
N GLY A 274 -2.63 -22.86 0.48
CA GLY A 274 -1.48 -22.02 0.82
C GLY A 274 -1.15 -22.02 2.31
N CYS A 275 -0.84 -20.84 2.87
CA CYS A 275 -0.50 -20.69 4.29
C CYS A 275 -1.62 -21.19 5.20
N ALA A 276 -2.88 -20.96 4.83
CA ALA A 276 -4.04 -21.30 5.64
C ALA A 276 -4.20 -22.79 5.93
N THR A 277 -3.66 -23.68 5.08
CA THR A 277 -3.82 -25.14 5.22
C THR A 277 -2.57 -25.84 5.76
N THR A 278 -1.56 -25.07 6.18
CA THR A 278 -0.39 -25.67 6.85
C THR A 278 -0.76 -26.20 8.23
N PRO A 279 -0.14 -27.30 8.70
CA PRO A 279 -0.48 -27.89 10.00
C PRO A 279 -0.47 -26.88 11.15
N SER A 280 0.58 -26.06 11.23
CA SER A 280 0.69 -25.03 12.28
C SER A 280 -0.40 -23.95 12.19
N ALA A 281 -0.83 -23.57 10.99
CA ALA A 281 -1.91 -22.61 10.81
C ALA A 281 -3.27 -23.19 11.25
N CYS A 282 -3.53 -24.45 10.92
CA CYS A 282 -4.74 -25.16 11.38
C CYS A 282 -4.76 -25.30 12.91
N GLU A 283 -3.64 -25.65 13.53
CA GLU A 283 -3.51 -25.71 14.99
C GLU A 283 -3.76 -24.35 15.65
N ALA A 284 -3.15 -23.27 15.13
CA ALA A 284 -3.36 -21.92 15.64
C ALA A 284 -4.82 -21.47 15.56
N CYS A 285 -5.56 -21.82 14.51
CA CYS A 285 -6.98 -21.51 14.39
C CYS A 285 -7.85 -22.26 15.42
N HIS A 286 -7.50 -23.50 15.76
CA HIS A 286 -8.26 -24.30 16.73
C HIS A 286 -8.07 -23.84 18.18
N ILE A 287 -6.96 -23.18 18.49
CA ILE A 287 -6.70 -22.65 19.85
C ILE A 287 -7.62 -21.44 20.15
N HIS A 288 -8.16 -20.80 19.13
CA HIS A 288 -8.96 -19.57 19.23
C HIS A 288 -10.44 -19.75 18.83
N ALA A 289 -10.86 -20.96 18.47
CA ALA A 289 -12.25 -21.33 18.22
C ALA A 289 -12.90 -21.91 19.49
#